data_d1d247590ad417f3ffea0530697e7d3b
#
_entry.id   d1d247590ad417f3ffea0530697e7d3b
#
_cell.length_a   1.000
_cell.length_b   1.000
_cell.length_c   1.000
_cell.angle_alpha   90.00
_cell.angle_beta   90.00
_cell.angle_gamma   90.00
#
_symmetry.space_group_name_H-M   'P 1'
#
loop_
_entity.id
_entity.type
_entity.pdbx_description
1 polymer ?
#
loop_
_entity_poly.entity_id
_entity_poly.type
_entity_poly.pdbx_seq_one_letter_code
_entity_poly.pdbx_strand_id
1 'polypeptide(L)'
;DERSEGSSSSDRPSAAQASTDQSADPACDAQQGHRAQLDAIVAERMAQARPDDVAALIYTSGTTGSPKGVMLTHEGVLSEIASLDAFFDFQPTDHSLCFLPLSHAYEWGWSMTLISHGCLNTFVTNPKTVGSMLAEVRPTLFVSVPKLYEQVMTVAQEKVSDSPAKKRIFDWSLQVGKQWWDVGEAGGAPGRILK
;
A
#
# COMPACT_ATOMS: atom_id res chain seq x y z
N ASP A 1 -10.56 70.08 -37.36
CA ASP A 1 -10.33 71.12 -36.32
C ASP A 1 -9.66 70.52 -35.13
N GLU A 2 -8.49 70.91 -35.04
CA GLU A 2 -7.70 71.52 -33.98
C GLU A 2 -7.45 70.72 -32.70
N ARG A 3 -6.16 70.29 -32.60
CA ARG A 3 -5.15 70.70 -31.56
C ARG A 3 -5.59 70.43 -30.11
N SER A 4 -4.78 69.81 -29.29
CA SER A 4 -3.44 70.26 -28.88
C SER A 4 -2.74 69.22 -28.01
N GLU A 5 -1.45 69.25 -28.07
CA GLU A 5 -0.40 68.53 -27.32
C GLU A 5 -0.52 68.72 -25.81
N GLY A 6 -0.08 67.69 -25.07
CA GLY A 6 0.16 67.75 -23.65
C GLY A 6 1.07 66.63 -23.20
N SER A 7 2.38 66.85 -23.30
CA SER A 7 3.39 66.00 -22.72
C SER A 7 3.35 66.05 -21.18
N SER A 8 3.40 64.90 -20.52
CA SER A 8 3.86 64.87 -19.15
C SER A 8 4.61 63.52 -18.85
N SER A 9 5.82 63.70 -18.51
CA SER A 9 6.80 62.73 -18.06
C SER A 9 6.25 61.82 -16.97
N SER A 10 6.37 60.53 -17.17
CA SER A 10 6.13 59.53 -16.14
C SER A 10 7.46 59.19 -15.45
N ASP A 11 7.62 59.68 -14.27
CA ASP A 11 8.57 59.15 -13.29
C ASP A 11 8.14 57.74 -12.90
N ARG A 12 8.91 56.72 -13.31
CA ARG A 12 8.86 55.39 -12.72
C ARG A 12 9.76 55.42 -11.47
N PRO A 13 9.24 55.08 -10.31
CA PRO A 13 10.10 54.83 -9.16
C PRO A 13 10.95 53.59 -9.43
N SER A 14 12.26 53.77 -9.28
CA SER A 14 13.29 52.73 -9.24
C SER A 14 12.89 51.61 -8.30
N ALA A 15 12.92 50.36 -8.79
CA ALA A 15 12.77 49.17 -7.99
C ALA A 15 13.89 49.16 -6.93
N ALA A 16 13.51 49.47 -5.71
CA ALA A 16 14.35 49.25 -4.55
C ALA A 16 14.65 47.73 -4.48
N GLN A 17 15.93 47.41 -4.58
CA GLN A 17 16.46 46.08 -4.30
C GLN A 17 16.08 45.73 -2.85
N ALA A 18 15.07 44.93 -2.68
CA ALA A 18 14.79 44.24 -1.42
C ALA A 18 15.91 43.19 -1.26
N SER A 19 16.91 43.56 -0.48
CA SER A 19 17.85 42.61 0.08
C SER A 19 17.03 41.65 0.99
N THR A 20 16.71 40.46 0.49
CA THR A 20 16.25 39.36 1.33
C THR A 20 17.42 38.92 2.19
N ASP A 21 17.56 39.59 3.34
CA ASP A 21 18.30 39.04 4.47
C ASP A 21 17.53 37.78 4.95
N GLN A 22 17.89 36.63 4.40
CA GLN A 22 17.48 35.31 4.90
C GLN A 22 18.32 35.07 6.17
N SER A 23 17.95 35.74 7.27
CA SER A 23 18.41 35.32 8.58
C SER A 23 17.90 33.89 8.80
N ALA A 24 18.83 32.93 8.70
CA ALA A 24 18.58 31.54 8.98
C ALA A 24 17.92 31.41 10.36
N ASP A 25 16.74 30.83 10.42
CA ASP A 25 16.04 30.60 11.69
C ASP A 25 16.87 29.57 12.50
N PRO A 26 17.43 29.95 13.67
CA PRO A 26 18.25 29.04 14.48
C PRO A 26 17.52 27.73 14.87
N ALA A 27 16.20 27.75 14.92
CA ALA A 27 15.39 26.56 15.18
C ALA A 27 15.37 25.63 13.97
N CYS A 28 15.37 26.16 12.74
CA CYS A 28 15.44 25.39 11.51
C CYS A 28 16.82 24.72 11.36
N ASP A 29 17.87 25.44 11.66
CA ASP A 29 19.26 24.92 11.60
C ASP A 29 19.50 23.81 12.64
N ALA A 30 18.95 23.97 13.86
CA ALA A 30 19.02 22.95 14.90
C ALA A 30 18.26 21.67 14.50
N GLN A 31 17.09 21.80 13.87
CA GLN A 31 16.32 20.66 13.37
C GLN A 31 17.03 19.95 12.21
N GLN A 32 17.64 20.70 11.28
CA GLN A 32 18.42 20.14 10.19
C GLN A 32 19.66 19.41 10.70
N GLY A 33 20.37 19.96 11.69
CA GLY A 33 21.53 19.32 12.32
C GLY A 33 21.14 18.02 13.03
N HIS A 34 20.04 18.02 13.75
CA HIS A 34 19.52 16.82 14.40
C HIS A 34 19.11 15.72 13.39
N ARG A 35 18.45 16.12 12.30
CA ARG A 35 18.08 15.20 11.23
C ARG A 35 19.30 14.57 10.57
N ALA A 36 20.32 15.37 10.26
CA ALA A 36 21.57 14.86 9.67
C ALA A 36 22.28 13.85 10.59
N GLN A 37 22.26 14.08 11.92
CA GLN A 37 22.77 13.11 12.89
C GLN A 37 21.99 11.80 12.88
N LEU A 38 20.66 11.85 12.84
CA LEU A 38 19.83 10.65 12.77
C LEU A 38 20.07 9.89 11.47
N ASP A 39 20.16 10.58 10.34
CA ASP A 39 20.43 9.99 9.04
C ASP A 39 21.79 9.27 9.03
N ALA A 40 22.82 9.87 9.65
CA ALA A 40 24.14 9.26 9.79
C ALA A 40 24.10 7.98 10.65
N ILE A 41 23.37 8.00 11.78
CA ILE A 41 23.19 6.81 12.64
C ILE A 41 22.45 5.70 11.88
N VAL A 42 21.41 6.04 11.13
CA VAL A 42 20.66 5.09 10.31
C VAL A 42 21.57 4.48 9.24
N ALA A 43 22.32 5.30 8.51
CA ALA A 43 23.27 4.84 7.50
C ALA A 43 24.33 3.90 8.07
N GLU A 44 24.89 4.22 9.25
CA GLU A 44 25.85 3.36 9.94
C GLU A 44 25.22 2.00 10.30
N ARG A 45 24.04 2.00 10.91
CA ARG A 45 23.35 0.76 11.26
C ARG A 45 23.00 -0.09 10.04
N MET A 46 22.57 0.54 8.95
CA MET A 46 22.31 -0.16 7.68
C MET A 46 23.58 -0.81 7.12
N ALA A 47 24.74 -0.13 7.21
CA ALA A 47 26.02 -0.68 6.74
C ALA A 47 26.52 -1.85 7.59
N GLN A 48 26.12 -1.93 8.86
CA GLN A 48 26.50 -2.98 9.79
C GLN A 48 25.54 -4.18 9.78
N ALA A 49 24.32 -4.00 9.24
CA ALA A 49 23.29 -5.05 9.23
C ALA A 49 23.75 -6.28 8.43
N ARG A 50 23.52 -7.44 8.97
CA ARG A 50 23.86 -8.73 8.38
C ARG A 50 22.61 -9.51 8.02
N PRO A 51 22.66 -10.40 7.03
CA PRO A 51 21.53 -11.24 6.66
C PRO A 51 20.97 -12.08 7.83
N ASP A 52 21.83 -12.55 8.72
CA ASP A 52 21.50 -13.37 9.89
C ASP A 52 21.03 -12.55 11.11
N ASP A 53 21.11 -11.22 11.08
CA ASP A 53 20.56 -10.38 12.14
C ASP A 53 19.02 -10.46 12.19
N VAL A 54 18.49 -10.32 13.41
CA VAL A 54 17.03 -10.34 13.63
C VAL A 54 16.41 -9.05 13.14
N ALA A 55 15.56 -9.17 12.11
CA ALA A 55 14.81 -8.06 11.55
C ALA A 55 13.52 -7.77 12.36
N ALA A 56 12.87 -8.82 12.87
CA ALA A 56 11.64 -8.69 13.64
C ALA A 56 11.45 -9.83 14.64
N LEU A 57 10.70 -9.52 15.73
CA LEU A 57 10.24 -10.50 16.71
C LEU A 57 8.71 -10.54 16.70
N ILE A 58 8.16 -11.70 16.36
CA ILE A 58 6.71 -11.91 16.37
C ILE A 58 6.36 -12.91 17.47
N TYR A 59 5.56 -12.45 18.45
CA TYR A 59 5.13 -13.29 19.54
C TYR A 59 3.87 -14.09 19.21
N THR A 60 3.91 -15.39 19.49
CA THR A 60 2.76 -16.29 19.36
C THR A 60 2.32 -16.76 20.74
N SER A 61 1.03 -17.06 20.90
CA SER A 61 0.44 -17.48 22.17
C SER A 61 0.96 -18.82 22.70
N GLY A 62 1.72 -19.57 21.91
CA GLY A 62 2.30 -20.86 22.29
C GLY A 62 1.27 -21.89 22.80
N THR A 63 1.39 -23.14 22.43
CA THR A 63 0.51 -24.23 22.89
C THR A 63 0.68 -24.55 24.40
N THR A 64 1.77 -24.09 25.00
CA THR A 64 2.12 -24.30 26.41
C THR A 64 1.72 -23.17 27.34
N GLY A 65 0.99 -22.16 26.83
CA GLY A 65 0.51 -21.00 27.62
C GLY A 65 1.55 -19.85 27.79
N SER A 66 2.81 -20.07 27.55
CA SER A 66 3.83 -18.99 27.55
C SER A 66 4.06 -18.47 26.13
N PRO A 67 4.00 -17.14 25.92
CA PRO A 67 4.28 -16.54 24.62
C PRO A 67 5.69 -16.89 24.13
N LYS A 68 5.81 -17.27 22.86
CA LYS A 68 7.10 -17.56 22.21
C LYS A 68 7.39 -16.48 21.18
N GLY A 69 8.60 -15.88 21.27
CA GLY A 69 9.07 -14.92 20.27
C GLY A 69 9.71 -15.66 19.09
N VAL A 70 9.11 -15.52 17.93
CA VAL A 70 9.67 -16.01 16.67
C VAL A 70 10.59 -14.95 16.10
N MET A 71 11.86 -15.29 15.90
CA MET A 71 12.86 -14.40 15.32
C MET A 71 12.81 -14.50 13.80
N LEU A 72 12.54 -13.41 13.13
CA LEU A 72 12.62 -13.29 11.67
C LEU A 72 13.93 -12.57 11.33
N THR A 73 14.78 -13.18 10.51
CA THR A 73 16.04 -12.59 10.06
C THR A 73 15.83 -11.74 8.80
N HIS A 74 16.77 -10.85 8.51
CA HIS A 74 16.77 -10.10 7.25
C HIS A 74 16.78 -11.03 6.03
N GLU A 75 17.59 -12.09 6.06
CA GLU A 75 17.62 -13.09 4.99
C GLU A 75 16.27 -13.77 4.78
N GLY A 76 15.58 -14.14 5.87
CA GLY A 76 14.26 -14.75 5.81
C GLY A 76 13.24 -13.85 5.14
N VAL A 77 13.22 -12.56 5.51
CA VAL A 77 12.33 -11.55 4.90
C VAL A 77 12.64 -11.34 3.43
N LEU A 78 13.92 -11.20 3.08
CA LEU A 78 14.33 -11.01 1.69
C LEU A 78 14.02 -12.24 0.82
N SER A 79 14.15 -13.44 1.38
CA SER A 79 13.80 -14.69 0.70
C SER A 79 12.30 -14.81 0.44
N GLU A 80 11.46 -14.33 1.37
CA GLU A 80 10.02 -14.26 1.17
C GLU A 80 9.67 -13.29 0.05
N ILE A 81 10.25 -12.07 0.06
CA ILE A 81 10.05 -11.08 -1.00
C ILE A 81 10.45 -11.66 -2.36
N ALA A 82 11.63 -12.24 -2.47
CA ALA A 82 12.10 -12.86 -3.71
C ALA A 82 11.20 -14.02 -4.19
N SER A 83 10.60 -14.75 -3.26
CA SER A 83 9.63 -15.80 -3.59
C SER A 83 8.33 -15.23 -4.15
N LEU A 84 7.85 -14.12 -3.59
CA LEU A 84 6.66 -13.43 -4.10
C LEU A 84 6.92 -12.81 -5.48
N ASP A 85 8.11 -12.27 -5.72
CA ASP A 85 8.52 -11.71 -7.01
C ASP A 85 8.51 -12.74 -8.15
N ALA A 86 8.67 -14.01 -7.82
CA ALA A 86 8.58 -15.08 -8.80
C ALA A 86 7.13 -15.32 -9.32
N PHE A 87 6.12 -14.86 -8.58
CA PHE A 87 4.70 -15.07 -8.89
C PHE A 87 3.95 -13.79 -9.25
N PHE A 88 4.40 -12.64 -8.72
CA PHE A 88 3.72 -11.37 -8.86
C PHE A 88 4.66 -10.35 -9.52
N ASP A 89 4.12 -9.56 -10.43
CA ASP A 89 4.80 -8.43 -11.06
C ASP A 89 4.35 -7.14 -10.35
N PHE A 90 4.98 -6.85 -9.19
CA PHE A 90 4.65 -5.69 -8.38
C PHE A 90 5.07 -4.40 -9.08
N GLN A 91 4.15 -3.44 -9.15
CA GLN A 91 4.39 -2.13 -9.74
C GLN A 91 4.29 -1.03 -8.68
N PRO A 92 5.09 0.05 -8.74
CA PRO A 92 4.96 1.19 -7.83
C PRO A 92 3.57 1.86 -7.86
N THR A 93 2.79 1.59 -8.92
CA THR A 93 1.40 2.05 -9.06
C THR A 93 0.39 1.16 -8.35
N ASP A 94 0.83 0.00 -7.85
CA ASP A 94 -0.05 -0.89 -7.11
C ASP A 94 -0.46 -0.32 -5.77
N HIS A 95 -1.69 -0.62 -5.41
CA HIS A 95 -2.31 -0.19 -4.18
C HIS A 95 -2.88 -1.38 -3.42
N SER A 96 -2.47 -1.56 -2.18
CA SER A 96 -2.95 -2.62 -1.30
C SER A 96 -3.73 -2.06 -0.11
N LEU A 97 -4.51 -2.94 0.52
CA LEU A 97 -5.29 -2.68 1.72
C LEU A 97 -4.81 -3.58 2.84
N CYS A 98 -4.18 -2.98 3.86
CA CYS A 98 -3.74 -3.67 5.07
C CYS A 98 -4.85 -3.64 6.12
N PHE A 99 -5.40 -4.79 6.46
CA PHE A 99 -6.46 -4.92 7.48
C PHE A 99 -6.24 -6.08 8.46
N LEU A 100 -5.32 -6.99 8.14
CA LEU A 100 -4.90 -8.01 9.08
C LEU A 100 -3.94 -7.41 10.10
N PRO A 101 -3.78 -8.00 11.29
CA PRO A 101 -2.87 -7.47 12.29
C PRO A 101 -1.40 -7.58 11.87
N LEU A 102 -0.67 -6.46 11.92
CA LEU A 102 0.79 -6.44 11.67
C LEU A 102 1.60 -7.27 12.69
N SER A 103 0.97 -7.68 13.80
CA SER A 103 1.54 -8.63 14.75
C SER A 103 1.63 -10.06 14.22
N HIS A 104 1.03 -10.35 13.07
CA HIS A 104 1.14 -11.62 12.39
C HIS A 104 2.12 -11.54 11.21
N ALA A 105 2.96 -12.56 11.06
CA ALA A 105 3.98 -12.63 10.02
C ALA A 105 3.40 -12.44 8.60
N TYR A 106 2.19 -12.92 8.36
CA TYR A 106 1.54 -12.86 7.05
C TYR A 106 1.30 -11.42 6.56
N GLU A 107 0.65 -10.57 7.36
CA GLU A 107 0.43 -9.16 6.99
C GLU A 107 1.72 -8.35 7.07
N TRP A 108 2.57 -8.68 8.05
CA TRP A 108 3.84 -7.99 8.21
C TRP A 108 4.75 -8.22 7.01
N GLY A 109 4.93 -9.48 6.58
CA GLY A 109 5.74 -9.82 5.41
C GLY A 109 5.20 -9.22 4.12
N TRP A 110 3.86 -9.28 3.94
CA TRP A 110 3.20 -8.60 2.82
C TRP A 110 3.48 -7.10 2.79
N SER A 111 3.36 -6.42 3.93
CA SER A 111 3.65 -4.99 4.04
C SER A 111 5.11 -4.66 3.72
N MET A 112 6.07 -5.51 4.14
CA MET A 112 7.48 -5.34 3.79
C MET A 112 7.71 -5.50 2.28
N THR A 113 7.05 -6.47 1.65
CA THR A 113 7.09 -6.65 0.20
C THR A 113 6.58 -5.41 -0.54
N LEU A 114 5.45 -4.87 -0.13
CA LEU A 114 4.90 -3.66 -0.76
C LEU A 114 5.83 -2.45 -0.62
N ILE A 115 6.41 -2.27 0.56
CA ILE A 115 7.36 -1.18 0.81
C ILE A 115 8.60 -1.33 -0.09
N SER A 116 9.13 -2.55 -0.25
CA SER A 116 10.32 -2.79 -1.08
C SER A 116 10.10 -2.47 -2.55
N HIS A 117 8.85 -2.55 -3.04
CA HIS A 117 8.45 -2.22 -4.41
C HIS A 117 7.90 -0.79 -4.59
N GLY A 118 7.86 -0.01 -3.52
CA GLY A 118 7.31 1.36 -3.57
C GLY A 118 5.80 1.40 -3.78
N CYS A 119 5.09 0.30 -3.50
CA CYS A 119 3.64 0.23 -3.62
C CYS A 119 2.95 1.01 -2.50
N LEU A 120 1.75 1.52 -2.77
CA LEU A 120 0.92 2.16 -1.76
C LEU A 120 0.19 1.11 -0.92
N ASN A 121 0.24 1.24 0.42
CA ASN A 121 -0.49 0.38 1.35
C ASN A 121 -1.38 1.21 2.27
N THR A 122 -2.70 1.06 2.15
CA THR A 122 -3.69 1.75 2.99
C THR A 122 -4.04 0.90 4.21
N PHE A 123 -3.85 1.46 5.41
CA PHE A 123 -4.12 0.77 6.66
C PHE A 123 -5.55 0.99 7.13
N VAL A 124 -6.27 -0.10 7.42
CA VAL A 124 -7.62 -0.09 7.96
C VAL A 124 -7.58 -0.38 9.46
N THR A 125 -7.93 0.61 10.26
CA THR A 125 -7.90 0.50 11.73
C THR A 125 -9.07 -0.31 12.31
N ASN A 126 -10.18 -0.38 11.59
CA ASN A 126 -11.37 -1.13 12.01
C ASN A 126 -11.68 -2.25 11.02
N PRO A 127 -11.43 -3.53 11.35
CA PRO A 127 -11.69 -4.66 10.46
C PRO A 127 -13.16 -4.76 9.97
N LYS A 128 -14.11 -4.19 10.71
CA LYS A 128 -15.53 -4.21 10.30
C LYS A 128 -15.82 -3.31 9.09
N THR A 129 -14.93 -2.37 8.79
CA THR A 129 -15.09 -1.43 7.65
C THR A 129 -14.39 -1.92 6.38
N VAL A 130 -13.76 -3.08 6.39
CA VAL A 130 -13.00 -3.61 5.23
C VAL A 130 -13.85 -3.63 3.96
N GLY A 131 -15.12 -4.06 4.04
CA GLY A 131 -16.00 -4.11 2.87
C GLY A 131 -16.27 -2.74 2.23
N SER A 132 -16.45 -1.68 3.03
CA SER A 132 -16.60 -0.32 2.52
C SER A 132 -15.27 0.24 2.01
N MET A 133 -14.18 -0.04 2.71
CA MET A 133 -12.83 0.41 2.33
C MET A 133 -12.37 -0.24 1.01
N LEU A 134 -12.70 -1.50 0.75
CA LEU A 134 -12.43 -2.15 -0.54
C LEU A 134 -13.10 -1.40 -1.70
N ALA A 135 -14.34 -0.93 -1.50
CA ALA A 135 -15.06 -0.18 -2.53
C ALA A 135 -14.50 1.24 -2.75
N GLU A 136 -14.00 1.88 -1.70
CA GLU A 136 -13.42 3.22 -1.72
C GLU A 136 -12.00 3.21 -2.27
N VAL A 137 -11.12 2.39 -1.70
CA VAL A 137 -9.69 2.30 -2.02
C VAL A 137 -9.46 1.62 -3.37
N ARG A 138 -10.29 0.64 -3.72
CA ARG A 138 -10.16 -0.19 -4.93
C ARG A 138 -8.74 -0.72 -5.11
N PRO A 139 -8.22 -1.51 -4.16
CA PRO A 139 -6.87 -2.01 -4.24
C PRO A 139 -6.68 -2.87 -5.49
N THR A 140 -5.49 -2.80 -6.11
CA THR A 140 -5.13 -3.66 -7.26
C THR A 140 -4.76 -5.06 -6.80
N LEU A 141 -4.26 -5.15 -5.56
CA LEU A 141 -3.90 -6.41 -4.91
C LEU A 141 -4.02 -6.28 -3.38
N PHE A 142 -4.30 -7.37 -2.71
CA PHE A 142 -4.26 -7.43 -1.24
C PHE A 142 -4.18 -8.87 -0.75
N VAL A 143 -3.64 -9.05 0.44
CA VAL A 143 -3.63 -10.34 1.11
C VAL A 143 -4.85 -10.48 2.01
N SER A 144 -5.37 -11.69 2.11
CA SER A 144 -6.55 -11.96 2.92
C SER A 144 -6.55 -13.40 3.47
N VAL A 145 -7.46 -13.64 4.39
CA VAL A 145 -7.74 -14.97 4.95
C VAL A 145 -9.04 -15.53 4.35
N PRO A 146 -9.18 -16.87 4.26
CA PRO A 146 -10.37 -17.51 3.67
C PRO A 146 -11.70 -16.98 4.21
N LYS A 147 -11.75 -16.66 5.49
CA LYS A 147 -12.96 -16.15 6.16
C LYS A 147 -13.50 -14.85 5.54
N LEU A 148 -12.64 -13.96 5.04
CA LEU A 148 -13.12 -12.75 4.36
C LEU A 148 -13.84 -13.10 3.06
N TYR A 149 -13.30 -14.02 2.27
CA TYR A 149 -13.94 -14.46 1.03
C TYR A 149 -15.28 -15.12 1.29
N GLU A 150 -15.39 -15.96 2.33
CA GLU A 150 -16.66 -16.56 2.77
C GLU A 150 -17.69 -15.48 3.15
N GLN A 151 -17.26 -14.45 3.90
CA GLN A 151 -18.13 -13.33 4.27
C GLN A 151 -18.60 -12.53 3.04
N VAL A 152 -17.70 -12.25 2.10
CA VAL A 152 -18.04 -11.55 0.86
C VAL A 152 -19.06 -12.36 0.06
N MET A 153 -18.86 -13.67 -0.05
CA MET A 153 -19.81 -14.56 -0.72
C MET A 153 -21.18 -14.58 -0.04
N THR A 154 -21.21 -14.65 1.29
CA THR A 154 -22.47 -14.61 2.07
C THR A 154 -23.23 -13.32 1.82
N VAL A 155 -22.55 -12.16 1.94
CA VAL A 155 -23.17 -10.85 1.71
C VAL A 155 -23.65 -10.70 0.25
N ALA A 156 -22.89 -11.22 -0.70
CA ALA A 156 -23.30 -11.20 -2.11
C ALA A 156 -24.56 -12.05 -2.35
N GLN A 157 -24.63 -13.25 -1.76
CA GLN A 157 -25.79 -14.12 -1.83
C GLN A 157 -27.04 -13.49 -1.19
N GLU A 158 -26.87 -12.86 -0.02
CA GLU A 158 -27.97 -12.15 0.65
C GLU A 158 -28.52 -11.01 -0.23
N LYS A 159 -27.64 -10.19 -0.83
CA LYS A 159 -28.03 -9.07 -1.69
C LYS A 159 -28.78 -9.47 -2.96
N VAL A 160 -28.62 -10.70 -3.44
CA VAL A 160 -29.31 -11.18 -4.64
C VAL A 160 -30.52 -12.04 -4.30
N SER A 161 -30.71 -12.42 -3.04
CA SER A 161 -31.79 -13.32 -2.59
C SER A 161 -33.20 -12.77 -2.85
N ASP A 162 -33.34 -11.42 -2.80
CA ASP A 162 -34.64 -10.73 -2.94
C ASP A 162 -35.16 -10.70 -4.38
N SER A 163 -34.35 -11.12 -5.36
CA SER A 163 -34.72 -11.05 -6.78
C SER A 163 -34.31 -12.33 -7.52
N PRO A 164 -35.30 -13.10 -8.03
CA PRO A 164 -35.00 -14.32 -8.80
C PRO A 164 -34.13 -14.06 -10.02
N ALA A 165 -34.27 -12.89 -10.67
CA ALA A 165 -33.47 -12.52 -11.83
C ALA A 165 -32.01 -12.27 -11.43
N LYS A 166 -31.75 -11.51 -10.34
CA LYS A 166 -30.40 -11.27 -9.81
C LYS A 166 -29.74 -12.59 -9.38
N LYS A 167 -30.50 -13.47 -8.70
CA LYS A 167 -30.00 -14.77 -8.29
C LYS A 167 -29.57 -15.62 -9.49
N ARG A 168 -30.35 -15.67 -10.56
CA ARG A 168 -29.97 -16.40 -11.79
C ARG A 168 -28.69 -15.87 -12.43
N ILE A 169 -28.52 -14.54 -12.48
CA ILE A 169 -27.29 -13.93 -13.00
C ILE A 169 -26.10 -14.28 -12.11
N PHE A 170 -26.27 -14.21 -10.80
CA PHE A 170 -25.24 -14.55 -9.83
C PHE A 170 -24.82 -16.03 -9.96
N ASP A 171 -25.78 -16.96 -9.96
CA ASP A 171 -25.52 -18.39 -10.12
C ASP A 171 -24.83 -18.70 -11.45
N TRP A 172 -25.25 -18.04 -12.53
CA TRP A 172 -24.59 -18.14 -13.84
C TRP A 172 -23.15 -17.62 -13.79
N SER A 173 -22.88 -16.47 -13.15
CA SER A 173 -21.54 -15.91 -13.04
C SER A 173 -20.57 -16.82 -12.28
N LEU A 174 -21.06 -17.48 -11.22
CA LEU A 174 -20.28 -18.48 -10.47
C LEU A 174 -19.94 -19.71 -11.33
N GLN A 175 -20.90 -20.18 -12.13
CA GLN A 175 -20.64 -21.30 -13.05
C GLN A 175 -19.60 -20.93 -14.11
N VAL A 176 -19.71 -19.73 -14.68
CA VAL A 176 -18.71 -19.24 -15.65
C VAL A 176 -17.34 -19.13 -15.02
N GLY A 177 -17.24 -18.56 -13.81
CA GLY A 177 -15.98 -18.46 -13.08
C GLY A 177 -15.36 -19.82 -12.80
N LYS A 178 -16.17 -20.79 -12.37
CA LYS A 178 -15.70 -22.16 -12.17
C LYS A 178 -15.18 -22.81 -13.46
N GLN A 179 -15.94 -22.72 -14.54
CA GLN A 179 -15.52 -23.25 -15.84
C GLN A 179 -14.22 -22.62 -16.33
N TRP A 180 -14.06 -21.31 -16.10
CA TRP A 180 -12.84 -20.60 -16.45
C TRP A 180 -11.64 -21.16 -15.67
N TRP A 181 -11.80 -21.39 -14.37
CA TRP A 181 -10.79 -21.99 -13.51
C TRP A 181 -10.43 -23.40 -13.95
N ASP A 182 -11.44 -24.27 -14.13
CA ASP A 182 -11.26 -25.68 -14.52
C ASP A 182 -10.51 -25.81 -15.85
N VAL A 183 -10.77 -24.91 -16.83
CA VAL A 183 -10.06 -24.87 -18.10
C VAL A 183 -8.62 -24.41 -17.93
N GLY A 184 -8.37 -23.41 -17.06
CA GLY A 184 -7.02 -22.92 -16.75
C GLY A 184 -6.16 -23.99 -16.09
N GLU A 185 -6.71 -24.72 -15.10
CA GLU A 185 -6.03 -25.83 -14.44
C GLU A 185 -5.67 -26.97 -15.38
N ALA A 186 -6.52 -27.22 -16.39
CA ALA A 186 -6.27 -28.22 -17.43
C ALA A 186 -5.24 -27.75 -18.50
N GLY A 187 -4.62 -26.57 -18.33
CA GLY A 187 -3.67 -26.00 -19.28
C GLY A 187 -4.29 -25.44 -20.57
N GLY A 188 -5.63 -25.27 -20.57
CA GLY A 188 -6.37 -24.71 -21.69
C GLY A 188 -6.50 -23.19 -21.64
N ALA A 189 -6.84 -22.58 -22.76
CA ALA A 189 -7.26 -21.17 -22.81
C ALA A 189 -8.79 -21.08 -22.74
N PRO A 190 -9.38 -20.26 -21.84
CA PRO A 190 -10.83 -20.11 -21.78
C PRO A 190 -11.38 -19.55 -23.08
N GLY A 191 -12.51 -20.10 -23.52
CA GLY A 191 -13.19 -19.69 -24.76
C GLY A 191 -13.70 -18.25 -24.71
N ARG A 192 -14.18 -17.76 -25.84
CA ARG A 192 -14.59 -16.36 -26.03
C ARG A 192 -15.72 -15.88 -25.10
N ILE A 193 -16.55 -16.81 -24.59
CA ILE A 193 -17.64 -16.52 -23.65
C ILE A 193 -17.12 -16.39 -22.21
N LEU A 194 -15.92 -16.93 -21.94
CA LEU A 194 -15.29 -16.94 -20.62
C LEU A 194 -14.17 -15.88 -20.51
N LYS A 195 -13.93 -15.10 -21.56
CA LYS A 195 -13.07 -13.92 -21.56
C LYS A 195 -13.93 -12.66 -21.41
#